data_28098764f47265bae55ccefdc1f0079d
#
_entry.id   28098764f47265bae55ccefdc1f0079d
#
_cell.length_a   1.000
_cell.length_b   1.000
_cell.length_c   1.000
_cell.angle_alpha   90.00
_cell.angle_beta   90.00
_cell.angle_gamma   90.00
#
_symmetry.space_group_name_H-M   'P 1'
#
loop_
_entity.id
_entity.type
_entity.pdbx_description
1 polymer ?
#
loop_
_entity_poly.entity_id
_entity_poly.type
_entity_poly.pdbx_seq_one_letter_code
_entity_poly.pdbx_strand_id
1 'polypeptide(L)'
;MADMKKADKDAVYLLIDSSTAKMRMTPEQLVKKDKEVAKAMKITAPILIDADTKVAAAYGAKTTPHCYVIDGEGVLRYMGAFSDRAETNYVLKAVTAIKNGSTVSPAEMRPWGCGVKIRK
;
A
#
# COMPACT_ATOMS: atom_id res chain seq x y z
N MET A 1 -6.83 -1.41 8.13
CA MET A 1 -7.15 -2.66 7.37
C MET A 1 -8.56 -3.16 7.68
N ALA A 2 -8.90 -3.35 8.95
CA ALA A 2 -10.24 -3.84 9.31
C ALA A 2 -11.37 -2.94 8.80
N ASP A 3 -11.21 -1.62 8.89
CA ASP A 3 -12.23 -0.66 8.43
C ASP A 3 -12.39 -0.68 6.92
N MET A 4 -11.31 -0.95 6.18
CA MET A 4 -11.36 -1.05 4.72
C MET A 4 -12.05 -2.33 4.27
N LYS A 5 -11.86 -3.44 4.99
CA LYS A 5 -12.61 -4.68 4.75
C LYS A 5 -14.10 -4.49 4.96
N LYS A 6 -14.50 -3.66 5.93
CA LYS A 6 -15.92 -3.33 6.14
C LYS A 6 -16.48 -2.46 5.03
N ALA A 7 -15.65 -1.57 4.46
CA ALA A 7 -16.07 -0.70 3.36
C ALA A 7 -16.36 -1.50 2.09
N ASP A 8 -15.51 -2.49 1.77
CA ASP A 8 -15.71 -3.38 0.63
C ASP A 8 -15.06 -4.74 0.94
N LYS A 9 -15.88 -5.73 1.27
CA LYS A 9 -15.41 -7.08 1.60
C LYS A 9 -14.82 -7.81 0.39
N ASP A 10 -15.14 -7.38 -0.83
CA ASP A 10 -14.63 -7.98 -2.07
C ASP A 10 -13.30 -7.37 -2.50
N ALA A 11 -12.86 -6.29 -1.84
CA ALA A 11 -11.57 -5.68 -2.13
C ALA A 11 -10.43 -6.58 -1.68
N VAL A 12 -9.37 -6.62 -2.50
CA VAL A 12 -8.14 -7.36 -2.18
C VAL A 12 -7.10 -6.36 -1.70
N TYR A 13 -6.52 -6.63 -0.54
CA TYR A 13 -5.50 -5.78 0.07
C TYR A 13 -4.16 -6.50 0.01
N LEU A 14 -3.17 -5.84 -0.57
CA LEU A 14 -1.81 -6.36 -0.68
C LEU A 14 -0.85 -5.36 -0.06
N LEU A 15 0.10 -5.86 0.71
CA LEU A 15 1.22 -5.08 1.22
C LEU A 15 2.46 -5.49 0.44
N ILE A 16 3.18 -4.52 -0.09
CA ILE A 16 4.40 -4.76 -0.87
C ILE A 16 5.57 -4.20 -0.07
N ASP A 17 6.50 -5.08 0.32
CA ASP A 17 7.70 -4.67 1.06
C ASP A 17 8.88 -4.59 0.10
N SER A 18 9.33 -3.37 -0.18
CA SER A 18 10.44 -3.06 -1.07
C SER A 18 11.67 -2.55 -0.29
N SER A 19 11.82 -2.96 0.97
CA SER A 19 12.82 -2.40 1.87
C SER A 19 14.17 -3.14 1.90
N THR A 20 14.40 -4.13 1.02
CA THR A 20 15.65 -4.89 1.01
C THR A 20 16.88 -3.98 0.87
N ALA A 21 16.83 -3.01 -0.03
CA ALA A 21 17.95 -2.09 -0.26
C ALA A 21 18.17 -1.15 0.93
N LYS A 22 17.09 -0.58 1.45
CA LYS A 22 17.16 0.38 2.56
C LYS A 22 17.57 -0.28 3.87
N MET A 23 17.02 -1.46 4.15
CA MET A 23 17.28 -2.20 5.39
C MET A 23 18.52 -3.09 5.29
N ARG A 24 19.11 -3.22 4.11
CA ARG A 24 20.26 -4.10 3.85
C ARG A 24 20.00 -5.55 4.30
N MET A 25 18.80 -6.04 4.04
CA MET A 25 18.37 -7.38 4.39
C MET A 25 18.29 -8.26 3.15
N THR A 26 18.57 -9.54 3.32
CA THR A 26 18.27 -10.53 2.29
C THR A 26 16.74 -10.72 2.22
N PRO A 27 16.21 -11.22 1.07
CA PRO A 27 14.78 -11.53 0.99
C PRO A 27 14.32 -12.49 2.09
N GLU A 28 15.13 -13.49 2.45
CA GLU A 28 14.81 -14.47 3.50
C GLU A 28 14.71 -13.81 4.87
N GLN A 29 15.63 -12.89 5.19
CA GLN A 29 15.58 -12.13 6.44
C GLN A 29 14.34 -11.26 6.50
N LEU A 30 13.96 -10.63 5.38
CA LEU A 30 12.81 -9.76 5.31
C LEU A 30 11.51 -10.54 5.45
N VAL A 31 11.41 -11.73 4.84
CA VAL A 31 10.24 -12.62 4.99
C VAL A 31 10.04 -12.95 6.47
N LYS A 32 11.11 -13.32 7.16
CA LYS A 32 11.03 -13.66 8.59
C LYS A 32 10.57 -12.47 9.42
N LYS A 33 11.15 -11.30 9.18
CA LYS A 33 10.79 -10.06 9.88
C LYS A 33 9.32 -9.72 9.63
N ASP A 34 8.87 -9.78 8.38
CA ASP A 34 7.50 -9.41 8.02
C ASP A 34 6.49 -10.37 8.63
N LYS A 35 6.81 -11.67 8.72
CA LYS A 35 5.95 -12.63 9.41
C LYS A 35 5.79 -12.28 10.89
N GLU A 36 6.88 -11.90 11.54
CA GLU A 36 6.86 -11.51 12.95
C GLU A 36 6.02 -10.24 13.15
N VAL A 37 6.21 -9.24 12.30
CA VAL A 37 5.45 -7.97 12.34
C VAL A 37 3.97 -8.23 12.06
N ALA A 38 3.65 -9.03 11.05
CA ALA A 38 2.27 -9.35 10.70
C ALA A 38 1.55 -10.02 11.88
N LYS A 39 2.23 -10.96 12.55
CA LYS A 39 1.68 -11.63 13.72
C LYS A 39 1.46 -10.66 14.88
N ALA A 40 2.45 -9.81 15.18
CA ALA A 40 2.36 -8.85 16.26
C ALA A 40 1.29 -7.79 16.03
N MET A 41 1.12 -7.33 14.80
CA MET A 41 0.15 -6.29 14.45
C MET A 41 -1.18 -6.85 13.93
N LYS A 42 -1.35 -8.16 13.93
CA LYS A 42 -2.57 -8.85 13.46
C LYS A 42 -2.94 -8.48 12.03
N ILE A 43 -1.93 -8.37 11.16
CA ILE A 43 -2.11 -8.10 9.74
C ILE A 43 -2.52 -9.41 9.04
N THR A 44 -3.67 -9.40 8.38
CA THR A 44 -4.19 -10.57 7.66
C THR A 44 -3.95 -10.50 6.15
N ALA A 45 -3.65 -9.31 5.62
CA ALA A 45 -3.34 -9.14 4.19
C ALA A 45 -1.99 -9.79 3.85
N PRO A 46 -1.85 -10.37 2.64
CA PRO A 46 -0.55 -10.89 2.21
C PRO A 46 0.49 -9.78 2.16
N ILE A 47 1.71 -10.10 2.60
CA ILE A 47 2.87 -9.22 2.46
C ILE A 47 3.78 -9.85 1.42
N LEU A 48 3.92 -9.16 0.28
CA LEU A 48 4.75 -9.61 -0.83
C LEU A 48 6.12 -8.93 -0.77
N ILE A 49 7.17 -9.67 -1.04
CA ILE A 49 8.53 -9.15 -0.99
C ILE A 49 8.96 -8.71 -2.38
N ASP A 50 9.25 -7.44 -2.54
CA ASP A 50 9.79 -6.84 -3.76
C ASP A 50 11.32 -6.77 -3.62
N ALA A 51 11.97 -7.92 -3.79
CA ALA A 51 13.38 -8.09 -3.45
C ALA A 51 14.31 -7.16 -4.23
N ASP A 52 14.04 -6.95 -5.51
CA ASP A 52 14.86 -6.11 -6.39
C ASP A 52 14.32 -4.69 -6.56
N THR A 53 13.27 -4.32 -5.83
CA THR A 53 12.57 -3.04 -5.87
C THR A 53 11.96 -2.66 -7.22
N LYS A 54 11.82 -3.62 -8.13
CA LYS A 54 11.24 -3.36 -9.46
C LYS A 54 9.78 -2.94 -9.39
N VAL A 55 9.01 -3.51 -8.47
CA VAL A 55 7.60 -3.15 -8.29
C VAL A 55 7.51 -1.71 -7.80
N ALA A 56 8.30 -1.34 -6.79
CA ALA A 56 8.34 0.03 -6.30
C ALA A 56 8.70 1.00 -7.42
N ALA A 57 9.70 0.67 -8.23
CA ALA A 57 10.11 1.49 -9.37
C ALA A 57 8.99 1.61 -10.42
N ALA A 58 8.33 0.49 -10.75
CA ALA A 58 7.27 0.47 -11.75
C ALA A 58 6.08 1.35 -11.34
N TYR A 59 5.74 1.36 -10.05
CA TYR A 59 4.65 2.19 -9.53
C TYR A 59 5.07 3.63 -9.24
N GLY A 60 6.37 3.94 -9.29
CA GLY A 60 6.88 5.26 -8.93
C GLY A 60 6.76 5.56 -7.44
N ALA A 61 6.88 4.53 -6.60
CA ALA A 61 6.75 4.70 -5.15
C ALA A 61 7.88 5.57 -4.59
N LYS A 62 7.52 6.58 -3.81
CA LYS A 62 8.47 7.56 -3.26
C LYS A 62 8.65 7.43 -1.76
N THR A 63 7.64 6.99 -1.07
CA THR A 63 7.62 6.91 0.40
C THR A 63 7.02 5.59 0.88
N THR A 64 7.19 5.31 2.15
CA THR A 64 6.50 4.22 2.85
C THR A 64 5.63 4.85 3.95
N PRO A 65 4.31 4.69 3.90
CA PRO A 65 3.55 4.04 2.84
C PRO A 65 3.37 4.92 1.60
N HIS A 66 3.14 4.28 0.47
CA HIS A 66 2.66 4.93 -0.75
C HIS A 66 1.55 4.01 -1.27
N CYS A 67 0.34 4.51 -1.34
CA CYS A 67 -0.85 3.71 -1.56
C CYS A 67 -1.40 3.85 -2.97
N TYR A 68 -2.00 2.78 -3.47
CA TYR A 68 -2.58 2.70 -4.82
C TYR A 68 -3.90 1.96 -4.73
N VAL A 69 -4.93 2.51 -5.36
CA VAL A 69 -6.24 1.86 -5.43
C VAL A 69 -6.58 1.63 -6.89
N ILE A 70 -6.77 0.37 -7.25
CA ILE A 70 -7.05 -0.08 -8.61
C ILE A 70 -8.44 -0.71 -8.61
N ASP A 71 -9.29 -0.30 -9.57
CA ASP A 71 -10.65 -0.83 -9.64
C ASP A 71 -10.70 -2.21 -10.31
N GLY A 72 -11.90 -2.80 -10.39
CA GLY A 72 -12.10 -4.11 -10.98
C GLY A 72 -11.80 -4.19 -12.47
N GLU A 73 -11.67 -3.07 -13.15
CA GLU A 73 -11.31 -3.00 -14.57
C GLU A 73 -9.81 -2.80 -14.80
N GLY A 74 -9.02 -2.75 -13.71
CA GLY A 74 -7.58 -2.55 -13.78
C GLY A 74 -7.16 -1.09 -13.93
N VAL A 75 -8.05 -0.15 -13.65
CA VAL A 75 -7.76 1.28 -13.75
C VAL A 75 -7.30 1.81 -12.39
N LEU A 76 -6.16 2.52 -12.39
CA LEU A 76 -5.67 3.20 -11.18
C LEU A 76 -6.58 4.39 -10.88
N ARG A 77 -7.24 4.35 -9.72
CA ARG A 77 -8.22 5.36 -9.33
C ARG A 77 -7.71 6.32 -8.27
N TYR A 78 -6.76 5.89 -7.47
CA TYR A 78 -6.12 6.74 -6.47
C TYR A 78 -4.66 6.34 -6.27
N MET A 79 -3.79 7.33 -6.05
CA MET A 79 -2.44 7.08 -5.58
C MET A 79 -1.95 8.20 -4.66
N GLY A 80 -1.14 7.83 -3.69
CA GLY A 80 -0.52 8.80 -2.79
C GLY A 80 -0.63 8.41 -1.32
N ALA A 81 -0.84 9.40 -0.47
CA ALA A 81 -0.90 9.23 0.96
C ALA A 81 -2.08 8.36 1.39
N PHE A 82 -1.85 7.50 2.40
CA PHE A 82 -2.92 6.73 3.02
C PHE A 82 -3.94 7.64 3.72
N SER A 83 -3.45 8.65 4.42
CA SER A 83 -4.28 9.57 5.19
C SER A 83 -3.63 10.95 5.29
N ASP A 84 -4.35 11.91 5.87
CA ASP A 84 -3.82 13.24 6.17
C ASP A 84 -3.24 13.34 7.58
N ARG A 85 -3.05 12.19 8.25
CA ARG A 85 -2.59 12.07 9.65
C ARG A 85 -3.62 12.56 10.68
N ALA A 86 -4.80 12.92 10.26
CA ALA A 86 -5.88 13.38 11.14
C ALA A 86 -7.12 12.50 10.95
N GLU A 87 -8.12 13.00 10.24
CA GLU A 87 -9.40 12.32 10.12
C GLU A 87 -9.61 11.64 8.76
N THR A 88 -8.96 12.13 7.72
CA THR A 88 -9.22 11.67 6.36
C THR A 88 -8.36 10.46 6.01
N ASN A 89 -9.01 9.34 5.71
CA ASN A 89 -8.40 8.15 5.14
C ASN A 89 -8.69 8.16 3.64
N TYR A 90 -7.71 8.56 2.83
CA TYR A 90 -7.88 8.69 1.39
C TYR A 90 -8.12 7.38 0.68
N VAL A 91 -7.50 6.29 1.15
CA VAL A 91 -7.69 4.96 0.57
C VAL A 91 -9.10 4.46 0.82
N LEU A 92 -9.60 4.60 2.04
CA LEU A 92 -10.98 4.25 2.38
C LEU A 92 -11.98 5.05 1.56
N LYS A 93 -11.73 6.34 1.41
CA LYS A 93 -12.57 7.24 0.61
C LYS A 93 -12.62 6.79 -0.87
N ALA A 94 -11.48 6.41 -1.43
CA ALA A 94 -11.40 5.91 -2.80
C ALA A 94 -12.14 4.58 -2.97
N VAL A 95 -11.93 3.63 -2.07
CA VAL A 95 -12.60 2.32 -2.11
C VAL A 95 -14.13 2.50 -2.02
N THR A 96 -14.58 3.35 -1.11
CA THR A 96 -16.00 3.64 -0.94
C THR A 96 -16.62 4.27 -2.19
N ALA A 97 -15.91 5.24 -2.80
CA ALA A 97 -16.36 5.89 -4.03
C ALA A 97 -16.51 4.89 -5.18
N ILE A 98 -15.52 4.00 -5.35
CA ILE A 98 -15.56 2.96 -6.39
C ILE A 98 -16.75 2.02 -6.17
N LYS A 99 -16.95 1.57 -4.95
CA LYS A 99 -18.07 0.70 -4.59
C LYS A 99 -19.41 1.34 -4.92
N ASN A 100 -19.55 2.65 -4.70
CA ASN A 100 -20.79 3.38 -4.93
C ASN A 100 -20.94 3.91 -6.36
N GLY A 101 -19.97 3.62 -7.25
CA GLY A 101 -19.99 4.12 -8.62
C GLY A 101 -19.72 5.61 -8.73
N SER A 102 -19.13 6.21 -7.71
CA SER A 102 -18.85 7.65 -7.66
C SER A 102 -17.43 7.94 -8.14
N THR A 103 -17.18 9.22 -8.49
CA THR A 103 -15.84 9.68 -8.83
C THR A 103 -14.96 9.71 -7.58
N VAL A 104 -13.73 9.22 -7.71
CA VAL A 104 -12.73 9.29 -6.63
C VAL A 104 -12.16 10.71 -6.57
N SER A 105 -12.32 11.37 -5.42
CA SER A 105 -11.82 12.73 -5.21
C SER A 105 -11.31 12.89 -3.76
N PRO A 106 -10.05 13.24 -3.55
CA PRO A 106 -9.01 13.45 -4.57
C PRO A 106 -8.53 12.12 -5.16
N ALA A 107 -8.07 12.15 -6.41
CA ALA A 107 -7.48 10.98 -7.08
C ALA A 107 -5.99 10.83 -6.77
N GLU A 108 -5.35 11.87 -6.27
CA GLU A 108 -3.94 11.86 -5.92
C GLU A 108 -3.68 12.81 -4.76
N MET A 109 -2.89 12.36 -3.80
CA MET A 109 -2.41 13.20 -2.70
C MET A 109 -0.93 12.95 -2.49
N ARG A 110 -0.19 14.02 -2.17
CA ARG A 110 1.23 13.91 -1.94
C ARG A 110 1.52 12.85 -0.87
N PRO A 111 2.33 11.82 -1.16
CA PRO A 111 2.67 10.82 -0.17
C PRO A 111 3.61 11.39 0.89
N TRP A 112 3.56 10.84 2.09
CA TRP A 112 4.46 11.20 3.18
C TRP A 112 4.90 9.94 3.91
N GLY A 113 6.07 10.01 4.53
CA GLY A 113 6.67 8.90 5.26
C GLY A 113 8.15 8.76 4.95
N CYS A 114 8.70 7.58 5.25
CA CYS A 114 10.10 7.27 4.97
C CYS A 114 10.34 7.08 3.47
N GLY A 115 11.43 7.62 2.95
CA GLY A 115 11.76 7.46 1.52
C GLY A 115 12.03 6.01 1.13
N VAL A 116 11.67 5.66 -0.10
CA VAL A 116 11.94 4.34 -0.69
C VAL A 116 13.27 4.39 -1.43
N LYS A 117 14.13 3.38 -1.19
CA LYS A 117 15.40 3.24 -1.91
C LYS A 117 15.23 2.19 -3.01
N ILE A 118 15.44 2.60 -4.25
CA ILE A 118 15.34 1.72 -5.42
C ILE A 118 16.72 1.13 -5.73
N ARG A 119 16.78 -0.17 -5.96
CA ARG A 119 17.99 -0.84 -6.43
C ARG A 119 18.23 -0.50 -7.89
N LYS A 120 19.45 -0.15 -8.22
CA LYS A 120 19.85 0.13 -9.59
C LYS A 120 20.58 -1.05 -10.22
#